data_6f52113e9f1af3a9ac8ffbe8603f6132
#
_entry.id   6f52113e9f1af3a9ac8ffbe8603f6132
#
_cell.length_a   1.000
_cell.length_b   1.000
_cell.length_c   1.000
_cell.angle_alpha   90.00
_cell.angle_beta   90.00
_cell.angle_gamma   90.00
#
_symmetry.space_group_name_H-M   'P 1'
#
loop_
_entity.id
_entity.type
_entity.pdbx_description
1 polymer ?
#
loop_
_entity_poly.entity_id
_entity_poly.type
_entity_poly.pdbx_seq_one_letter_code
_entity_poly.pdbx_strand_id
1 'polypeptide(L)'
;PGFEAAVKEGKVGTVMSAYNSINGVPCAHNKWLLTDVLKEEWGFDGQVVSDWGAVYDQVEALKAGNDMDMPGTRGKQRLYDAVADGTIPMERLDDAVARTLRMILKTPKFRGERYTEIDNELSRKAAYYAASEGITLLKNDGILPLKKNTKVALYGRLTRRFMESGSGSAQVDTSKY
;
A
#
# COMPACT_ATOMS: atom_id res chain seq x y z
N PRO A 1 0.10 -15.03 12.36
CA PRO A 1 1.47 -15.56 12.21
C PRO A 1 2.31 -14.72 11.24
N GLY A 2 1.90 -14.53 9.95
CA GLY A 2 2.72 -13.85 8.95
C GLY A 2 3.05 -12.40 9.29
N PHE A 3 2.07 -11.58 9.67
CA PHE A 3 2.30 -10.19 10.10
C PHE A 3 3.11 -10.11 11.40
N GLU A 4 2.84 -10.99 12.34
CA GLU A 4 3.60 -11.06 13.59
C GLU A 4 5.07 -11.39 13.34
N ALA A 5 5.38 -12.39 12.51
CA ALA A 5 6.74 -12.72 12.11
C ALA A 5 7.43 -11.55 11.36
N ALA A 6 6.71 -10.87 10.46
CA ALA A 6 7.23 -9.68 9.79
C ALA A 6 7.63 -8.56 10.77
N VAL A 7 6.84 -8.37 11.83
CA VAL A 7 7.13 -7.37 12.88
C VAL A 7 8.25 -7.86 13.80
N LYS A 8 8.07 -9.03 14.42
CA LYS A 8 8.97 -9.52 15.50
C LYS A 8 10.32 -10.02 14.97
N GLU A 9 10.34 -10.67 13.81
CA GLU A 9 11.54 -11.28 13.23
C GLU A 9 12.09 -10.42 12.08
N GLY A 10 11.21 -10.02 11.13
CA GLY A 10 11.57 -9.23 9.97
C GLY A 10 11.87 -7.76 10.24
N LYS A 11 11.48 -7.24 11.43
CA LYS A 11 11.70 -5.84 11.84
C LYS A 11 11.27 -4.82 10.79
N VAL A 12 10.08 -5.03 10.22
CA VAL A 12 9.53 -4.13 9.18
C VAL A 12 9.36 -2.71 9.72
N GLY A 13 9.65 -1.71 8.88
CA GLY A 13 9.56 -0.30 9.27
C GLY A 13 8.15 0.27 9.14
N THR A 14 7.31 -0.31 8.28
CA THR A 14 5.93 0.15 8.05
C THR A 14 4.96 -1.01 7.95
N VAL A 15 3.73 -0.79 8.40
CA VAL A 15 2.60 -1.71 8.22
C VAL A 15 1.43 -0.93 7.64
N MET A 16 0.76 -1.50 6.63
CA MET A 16 -0.41 -0.88 6.00
C MET A 16 -1.70 -1.43 6.63
N SER A 17 -2.59 -0.55 7.06
CA SER A 17 -3.94 -0.93 7.49
C SER A 17 -4.84 -1.21 6.29
N ALA A 18 -5.84 -2.09 6.46
CA ALA A 18 -6.63 -2.63 5.37
C ALA A 18 -8.01 -1.95 5.23
N TYR A 19 -8.65 -2.12 4.06
CA TYR A 19 -10.01 -1.65 3.80
C TYR A 19 -11.09 -2.37 4.61
N ASN A 20 -10.90 -3.67 4.80
CA ASN A 20 -11.90 -4.53 5.43
C ASN A 20 -12.07 -4.24 6.92
N SER A 21 -13.13 -4.77 7.48
CA SER A 21 -13.43 -4.68 8.91
C SER A 21 -13.13 -5.99 9.62
N ILE A 22 -12.76 -5.88 10.90
CA ILE A 22 -12.68 -7.00 11.84
C ILE A 22 -13.76 -6.76 12.91
N ASN A 23 -14.66 -7.72 13.08
CA ASN A 23 -15.79 -7.63 13.99
C ASN A 23 -16.60 -6.33 13.84
N GLY A 24 -16.83 -5.89 12.60
CA GLY A 24 -17.60 -4.69 12.28
C GLY A 24 -16.83 -3.37 12.38
N VAL A 25 -15.58 -3.37 12.86
CA VAL A 25 -14.75 -2.17 12.97
C VAL A 25 -13.75 -2.14 11.81
N PRO A 26 -13.72 -1.07 10.98
CA PRO A 26 -12.74 -0.92 9.90
C PRO A 26 -11.30 -1.02 10.44
N CYS A 27 -10.42 -1.75 9.75
CA CYS A 27 -9.06 -2.00 10.24
C CYS A 27 -8.28 -0.72 10.51
N ALA A 28 -8.46 0.32 9.68
CA ALA A 28 -7.80 1.62 9.88
C ALA A 28 -8.28 2.38 11.14
N HIS A 29 -9.43 2.00 11.71
CA HIS A 29 -10.03 2.60 12.91
C HIS A 29 -10.03 1.64 14.11
N ASN A 30 -9.34 0.53 14.01
CA ASN A 30 -9.41 -0.54 15.01
C ASN A 30 -8.24 -0.41 16.00
N LYS A 31 -8.54 0.22 17.16
CA LYS A 31 -7.55 0.41 18.23
C LYS A 31 -6.97 -0.91 18.73
N TRP A 32 -7.81 -1.92 18.94
CA TRP A 32 -7.32 -3.23 19.36
C TRP A 32 -6.29 -3.80 18.38
N LEU A 33 -6.55 -3.68 17.06
CA LEU A 33 -5.64 -4.19 16.04
C LEU A 33 -4.34 -3.37 15.95
N LEU A 34 -4.47 -2.02 15.85
CA LEU A 34 -3.34 -1.14 15.50
C LEU A 34 -2.51 -0.71 16.72
N THR A 35 -3.15 -0.58 17.87
CA THR A 35 -2.47 -0.21 19.11
C THR A 35 -2.20 -1.42 19.97
N ASP A 36 -3.25 -2.09 20.47
CA ASP A 36 -3.09 -3.09 21.53
C ASP A 36 -2.29 -4.31 21.03
N VAL A 37 -2.60 -4.83 19.84
CA VAL A 37 -1.89 -5.99 19.27
C VAL A 37 -0.60 -5.55 18.57
N LEU A 38 -0.71 -4.67 17.55
CA LEU A 38 0.44 -4.37 16.70
C LEU A 38 1.54 -3.60 17.44
N LYS A 39 1.18 -2.46 18.08
CA LYS A 39 2.18 -1.59 18.72
C LYS A 39 2.61 -2.08 20.09
N GLU A 40 1.65 -2.52 20.92
CA GLU A 40 1.95 -2.91 22.32
C GLU A 40 2.38 -4.38 22.44
N GLU A 41 1.53 -5.35 22.03
CA GLU A 41 1.83 -6.77 22.19
C GLU A 41 3.02 -7.22 21.32
N TRP A 42 3.07 -6.78 20.05
CA TRP A 42 4.17 -7.17 19.16
C TRP A 42 5.37 -6.23 19.22
N GLY A 43 5.26 -5.10 19.91
CA GLY A 43 6.35 -4.12 20.08
C GLY A 43 6.70 -3.41 18.77
N PHE A 44 5.72 -3.12 17.91
CA PHE A 44 5.96 -2.43 16.64
C PHE A 44 6.28 -0.94 16.86
N ASP A 45 7.50 -0.53 16.59
CA ASP A 45 7.97 0.85 16.73
C ASP A 45 7.93 1.65 15.41
N GLY A 46 7.53 1.00 14.31
CA GLY A 46 7.42 1.61 12.98
C GLY A 46 6.16 2.45 12.78
N GLN A 47 5.88 2.79 11.52
CA GLN A 47 4.75 3.61 11.11
C GLN A 47 3.58 2.75 10.59
N VAL A 48 2.37 3.06 11.00
CA VAL A 48 1.14 2.54 10.37
C VAL A 48 0.66 3.53 9.32
N VAL A 49 0.58 3.09 8.07
CA VAL A 49 0.01 3.85 6.95
C VAL A 49 -1.32 3.23 6.54
N SER A 50 -2.31 4.02 6.16
CA SER A 50 -3.55 3.46 5.62
C SER A 50 -3.37 2.95 4.20
N ASP A 51 -4.17 1.97 3.79
CA ASP A 51 -4.40 1.75 2.37
C ASP A 51 -5.10 2.96 1.74
N TRP A 52 -5.07 3.06 0.40
CA TRP A 52 -5.47 4.27 -0.34
C TRP A 52 -6.97 4.55 -0.23
N GLY A 53 -7.34 5.49 0.65
CA GLY A 53 -8.73 5.83 0.94
C GLY A 53 -9.42 4.90 1.94
N ALA A 54 -8.69 4.08 2.70
CA ALA A 54 -9.22 3.19 3.72
C ALA A 54 -9.65 3.92 5.02
N VAL A 55 -9.27 5.18 5.17
CA VAL A 55 -9.68 6.01 6.31
C VAL A 55 -11.01 6.69 6.00
N TYR A 56 -12.06 6.30 6.72
CA TYR A 56 -13.40 6.88 6.61
C TYR A 56 -13.61 8.03 7.61
N ASP A 57 -12.88 8.00 8.73
CA ASP A 57 -12.88 9.02 9.78
C ASP A 57 -11.44 9.22 10.29
N GLN A 58 -10.85 10.37 10.00
CA GLN A 58 -9.45 10.68 10.33
C GLN A 58 -9.22 10.77 11.83
N VAL A 59 -10.20 11.26 12.59
CA VAL A 59 -10.09 11.38 14.06
C VAL A 59 -10.05 9.98 14.68
N GLU A 60 -10.99 9.12 14.32
CA GLU A 60 -11.03 7.75 14.84
C GLU A 60 -9.82 6.93 14.37
N ALA A 61 -9.35 7.11 13.14
CA ALA A 61 -8.15 6.43 12.64
C ALA A 61 -6.90 6.84 13.43
N LEU A 62 -6.68 8.14 13.65
CA LEU A 62 -5.53 8.62 14.42
C LEU A 62 -5.59 8.12 15.87
N LYS A 63 -6.76 8.20 16.52
CA LYS A 63 -6.97 7.64 17.86
C LYS A 63 -6.68 6.14 17.94
N ALA A 64 -7.07 5.39 16.91
CA ALA A 64 -6.87 3.95 16.84
C ALA A 64 -5.41 3.51 16.65
N GLY A 65 -4.53 4.41 16.22
CA GLY A 65 -3.13 4.05 15.99
C GLY A 65 -2.68 4.11 14.53
N ASN A 66 -3.54 4.53 13.59
CA ASN A 66 -3.12 4.82 12.22
C ASN A 66 -2.33 6.12 12.22
N ASP A 67 -1.09 6.11 11.72
CA ASP A 67 -0.17 7.24 11.85
C ASP A 67 -0.19 8.14 10.61
N MET A 68 -0.53 7.60 9.46
CA MET A 68 -0.58 8.32 8.19
C MET A 68 -1.81 7.90 7.37
N ASP A 69 -2.64 8.87 6.98
CA ASP A 69 -3.77 8.67 6.07
C ASP A 69 -3.33 8.90 4.62
N MET A 70 -3.59 7.92 3.75
CA MET A 70 -3.30 8.01 2.32
C MET A 70 -4.61 7.97 1.50
N PRO A 71 -4.80 8.89 0.57
CA PRO A 71 -3.91 10.00 0.16
C PRO A 71 -3.96 11.25 1.05
N GLY A 72 -4.67 11.23 2.17
CA GLY A 72 -4.70 12.32 3.16
C GLY A 72 -5.35 13.62 2.67
N THR A 73 -6.27 13.55 1.72
CA THR A 73 -6.86 14.74 1.08
C THR A 73 -8.12 15.27 1.77
N ARG A 74 -8.68 14.53 2.72
CA ARG A 74 -9.96 14.82 3.36
C ARG A 74 -9.79 15.09 4.86
N GLY A 75 -10.73 15.79 5.47
CA GLY A 75 -10.89 15.86 6.92
C GLY A 75 -9.85 16.66 7.70
N LYS A 76 -8.95 17.41 7.09
CA LYS A 76 -7.90 18.16 7.78
C LYS A 76 -8.43 19.10 8.86
N GLN A 77 -9.47 19.86 8.57
CA GLN A 77 -10.04 20.79 9.54
C GLN A 77 -10.57 20.06 10.78
N ARG A 78 -11.25 18.93 10.56
CA ARG A 78 -11.75 18.10 11.66
C ARG A 78 -10.65 17.55 12.55
N LEU A 79 -9.47 17.21 12.00
CA LEU A 79 -8.31 16.82 12.80
C LEU A 79 -7.79 17.99 13.64
N TYR A 80 -7.66 19.20 13.05
CA TYR A 80 -7.25 20.39 13.79
C TYR A 80 -8.20 20.70 14.94
N ASP A 81 -9.51 20.65 14.70
CA ASP A 81 -10.53 20.90 15.71
C ASP A 81 -10.44 19.86 16.84
N ALA A 82 -10.28 18.57 16.49
CA ALA A 82 -10.19 17.47 17.46
C ALA A 82 -8.90 17.52 18.31
N VAL A 83 -7.82 18.07 17.78
CA VAL A 83 -6.60 18.34 18.58
C VAL A 83 -6.81 19.57 19.47
N ALA A 84 -7.42 20.62 18.93
CA ALA A 84 -7.63 21.86 19.66
C ALA A 84 -8.59 21.70 20.87
N ASP A 85 -9.63 20.84 20.73
CA ASP A 85 -10.60 20.55 21.79
C ASP A 85 -10.20 19.38 22.72
N GLY A 86 -9.04 18.75 22.48
CA GLY A 86 -8.53 17.65 23.29
C GLY A 86 -9.16 16.26 22.98
N THR A 87 -10.02 16.16 21.97
CA THR A 87 -10.57 14.86 21.50
C THR A 87 -9.45 13.89 21.08
N ILE A 88 -8.40 14.45 20.47
CA ILE A 88 -7.13 13.75 20.21
C ILE A 88 -6.08 14.27 21.19
N PRO A 89 -5.55 13.43 22.08
CA PRO A 89 -4.43 13.81 22.94
C PRO A 89 -3.20 14.22 22.12
N MET A 90 -2.51 15.28 22.52
CA MET A 90 -1.30 15.76 21.83
C MET A 90 -0.24 14.65 21.74
N GLU A 91 -0.11 13.82 22.77
CA GLU A 91 0.84 12.71 22.81
C GLU A 91 0.58 11.70 21.65
N ARG A 92 -0.71 11.50 21.27
CA ARG A 92 -1.03 10.61 20.16
C ARG A 92 -0.64 11.23 18.81
N LEU A 93 -0.83 12.52 18.66
CA LEU A 93 -0.36 13.24 17.46
C LEU A 93 1.16 13.23 17.37
N ASP A 94 1.85 13.53 18.47
CA ASP A 94 3.30 13.53 18.54
C ASP A 94 3.90 12.15 18.25
N ASP A 95 3.27 11.06 18.74
CA ASP A 95 3.69 9.69 18.42
C ASP A 95 3.57 9.42 16.91
N ALA A 96 2.44 9.81 16.26
CA ALA A 96 2.27 9.61 14.83
C ALA A 96 3.31 10.37 14.00
N VAL A 97 3.55 11.62 14.35
CA VAL A 97 4.57 12.48 13.72
C VAL A 97 5.96 11.90 13.94
N ALA A 98 6.30 11.49 15.15
CA ALA A 98 7.61 10.92 15.46
C ALA A 98 7.87 9.63 14.68
N ARG A 99 6.86 8.75 14.54
CA ARG A 99 6.96 7.52 13.71
C ARG A 99 7.20 7.85 12.25
N THR A 100 6.47 8.82 11.71
CA THR A 100 6.64 9.30 10.33
C THR A 100 8.03 9.87 10.10
N LEU A 101 8.52 10.75 11.01
CA LEU A 101 9.86 11.34 10.93
C LEU A 101 10.96 10.29 11.02
N ARG A 102 10.84 9.31 11.94
CA ARG A 102 11.80 8.19 12.01
C ARG A 102 11.92 7.42 10.70
N MET A 103 10.79 7.20 10.00
CA MET A 103 10.81 6.54 8.70
C MET A 103 11.50 7.40 7.63
N ILE A 104 11.22 8.70 7.59
CA ILE A 104 11.88 9.65 6.67
C ILE A 104 13.41 9.63 6.89
N LEU A 105 13.85 9.72 8.14
CA LEU A 105 15.26 9.71 8.51
C LEU A 105 16.00 8.42 8.11
N LYS A 106 15.28 7.29 8.05
CA LYS A 106 15.84 6.01 7.60
C LYS A 106 15.94 5.88 6.07
N THR A 107 15.33 6.79 5.29
CA THR A 107 15.37 6.67 3.83
C THR A 107 16.75 6.97 3.26
N PRO A 108 17.17 6.25 2.19
CA PRO A 108 18.42 6.55 1.49
C PRO A 108 18.49 7.99 1.03
N LYS A 109 17.38 8.56 0.54
CA LYS A 109 17.33 9.96 0.11
C LYS A 109 17.67 10.95 1.22
N PHE A 110 17.16 10.74 2.44
CA PHE A 110 17.48 11.62 3.57
C PHE A 110 18.95 11.50 3.98
N ARG A 111 19.53 10.31 3.89
CA ARG A 111 20.96 10.06 4.16
C ARG A 111 21.90 10.60 3.07
N GLY A 112 21.36 11.24 2.04
CA GLY A 112 22.15 11.76 0.91
C GLY A 112 22.67 10.69 -0.04
N GLU A 113 22.16 9.46 0.07
CA GLU A 113 22.52 8.38 -0.82
C GLU A 113 21.93 8.63 -2.20
N ARG A 114 22.73 8.49 -3.24
CA ARG A 114 22.23 8.57 -4.61
C ARG A 114 21.54 7.27 -4.97
N TYR A 115 20.34 7.39 -5.54
CA TYR A 115 19.72 6.24 -6.20
C TYR A 115 20.57 5.86 -7.42
N THR A 116 20.80 4.57 -7.59
CA THR A 116 21.27 4.04 -8.86
C THR A 116 20.19 4.28 -9.91
N GLU A 117 20.61 4.57 -11.14
CA GLU A 117 19.66 4.66 -12.26
C GLU A 117 18.90 3.34 -12.37
N ILE A 118 17.60 3.44 -12.68
CA ILE A 118 16.78 2.26 -12.89
C ILE A 118 17.22 1.61 -14.20
N ASP A 119 17.64 0.36 -14.15
CA ASP A 119 17.88 -0.44 -15.35
C ASP A 119 16.54 -0.89 -15.94
N ASN A 120 16.05 -0.10 -16.88
CA ASN A 120 14.77 -0.35 -17.55
C ASN A 120 14.79 -1.63 -18.39
N GLU A 121 15.95 -2.03 -18.92
CA GLU A 121 16.08 -3.26 -19.70
C GLU A 121 15.99 -4.49 -18.79
N LEU A 122 16.69 -4.47 -17.66
CA LEU A 122 16.57 -5.51 -16.65
C LEU A 122 15.14 -5.62 -16.12
N SER A 123 14.51 -4.48 -15.83
CA SER A 123 13.13 -4.43 -15.35
C SER A 123 12.13 -5.01 -16.36
N ARG A 124 12.28 -4.69 -17.66
CA ARG A 124 11.48 -5.28 -18.74
C ARG A 124 11.67 -6.79 -18.87
N LYS A 125 12.92 -7.26 -18.81
CA LYS A 125 13.22 -8.70 -18.84
C LYS A 125 12.57 -9.41 -17.65
N ALA A 126 12.73 -8.87 -16.45
CA ALA A 126 12.11 -9.44 -15.24
C ALA A 126 10.58 -9.53 -15.35
N ALA A 127 9.93 -8.46 -15.82
CA ALA A 127 8.49 -8.43 -16.05
C ALA A 127 8.05 -9.45 -17.12
N TYR A 128 8.80 -9.56 -18.22
CA TYR A 128 8.54 -10.56 -19.27
C TYR A 128 8.61 -11.99 -18.75
N TYR A 129 9.68 -12.33 -18.02
CA TYR A 129 9.83 -13.67 -17.44
C TYR A 129 8.76 -13.95 -16.38
N ALA A 130 8.48 -13.00 -15.50
CA ALA A 130 7.43 -13.15 -14.49
C ALA A 130 6.05 -13.41 -15.13
N ALA A 131 5.71 -12.66 -16.19
CA ALA A 131 4.47 -12.88 -16.93
C ALA A 131 4.45 -14.23 -17.65
N SER A 132 5.54 -14.60 -18.34
CA SER A 132 5.64 -15.85 -19.09
C SER A 132 5.53 -17.07 -18.20
N GLU A 133 6.19 -17.08 -17.04
CA GLU A 133 6.14 -18.18 -16.08
C GLU A 133 4.83 -18.19 -15.27
N GLY A 134 4.20 -17.01 -15.07
CA GLY A 134 2.93 -16.88 -14.35
C GLY A 134 1.70 -17.26 -15.16
N ILE A 135 1.76 -17.19 -16.50
CA ILE A 135 0.61 -17.53 -17.37
C ILE A 135 0.51 -19.05 -17.51
N THR A 136 -0.58 -19.60 -16.98
CA THR A 136 -0.84 -21.05 -17.06
C THR A 136 -1.85 -21.37 -18.16
N LEU A 137 -1.42 -22.18 -19.13
CA LEU A 137 -2.31 -22.68 -20.18
C LEU A 137 -3.16 -23.84 -19.64
N LEU A 138 -4.41 -23.57 -19.28
CA LEU A 138 -5.30 -24.56 -18.66
C LEU A 138 -5.82 -25.61 -19.67
N LYS A 139 -6.06 -25.22 -20.92
CA LYS A 139 -6.53 -26.09 -21.99
C LYS A 139 -6.07 -25.56 -23.34
N ASN A 140 -5.65 -26.45 -24.23
CA ASN A 140 -5.34 -26.15 -25.62
C ASN A 140 -5.65 -27.36 -26.50
N ASP A 141 -6.63 -27.20 -27.37
CA ASP A 141 -7.02 -28.21 -28.34
C ASP A 141 -6.21 -28.12 -29.67
N GLY A 142 -4.99 -27.61 -29.60
CA GLY A 142 -4.06 -27.48 -30.74
C GLY A 142 -4.18 -26.17 -31.51
N ILE A 143 -4.96 -25.17 -31.03
CA ILE A 143 -5.04 -23.86 -31.68
C ILE A 143 -3.85 -22.96 -31.35
N LEU A 144 -3.22 -23.16 -30.21
CA LEU A 144 -2.01 -22.43 -29.81
C LEU A 144 -0.76 -23.29 -30.01
N PRO A 145 0.36 -22.70 -30.44
CA PRO A 145 0.54 -21.28 -30.79
C PRO A 145 -0.15 -20.92 -32.12
N LEU A 146 -0.67 -19.70 -32.19
CA LEU A 146 -1.29 -19.20 -33.42
C LEU A 146 -0.27 -19.16 -34.56
N LYS A 147 -0.69 -19.61 -35.75
CA LYS A 147 0.15 -19.51 -36.96
C LYS A 147 0.29 -18.03 -37.35
N LYS A 148 1.43 -17.69 -37.96
CA LYS A 148 1.64 -16.36 -38.54
C LYS A 148 0.50 -15.99 -39.48
N ASN A 149 0.01 -14.75 -39.39
CA ASN A 149 -1.11 -14.20 -40.20
C ASN A 149 -2.48 -14.85 -39.93
N THR A 150 -2.68 -15.54 -38.80
CA THR A 150 -4.01 -15.99 -38.38
C THR A 150 -4.93 -14.79 -38.19
N LYS A 151 -6.11 -14.83 -38.80
CA LYS A 151 -7.17 -13.83 -38.54
C LYS A 151 -7.80 -14.10 -37.18
N VAL A 152 -7.80 -13.10 -36.31
CA VAL A 152 -8.33 -13.20 -34.96
C VAL A 152 -9.47 -12.20 -34.78
N ALA A 153 -10.61 -12.67 -34.26
CA ALA A 153 -11.69 -11.79 -33.84
C ALA A 153 -11.52 -11.44 -32.38
N LEU A 154 -11.51 -10.15 -32.05
CA LEU A 154 -11.37 -9.63 -30.70
C LEU A 154 -12.71 -9.11 -30.20
N TYR A 155 -13.12 -9.56 -29.02
CA TYR A 155 -14.36 -9.17 -28.37
C TYR A 155 -14.08 -8.56 -26.99
N GLY A 156 -14.92 -7.63 -26.60
CA GLY A 156 -14.87 -7.02 -25.27
C GLY A 156 -14.25 -5.61 -25.25
N ARG A 157 -14.57 -4.91 -24.19
CA ARG A 157 -14.20 -3.47 -24.03
C ARG A 157 -12.68 -3.21 -24.07
N LEU A 158 -11.90 -4.15 -23.54
CA LEU A 158 -10.44 -3.98 -23.40
C LEU A 158 -9.65 -4.31 -24.67
N THR A 159 -10.32 -4.77 -25.75
CA THR A 159 -9.66 -5.05 -27.02
C THR A 159 -9.10 -3.82 -27.72
N ARG A 160 -9.64 -2.63 -27.40
CA ARG A 160 -9.21 -1.33 -27.94
C ARG A 160 -8.31 -0.54 -26.98
N ARG A 161 -8.24 -0.96 -25.74
CA ARG A 161 -7.46 -0.28 -24.70
C ARG A 161 -6.90 -1.34 -23.75
N PHE A 162 -5.61 -1.57 -23.86
CA PHE A 162 -4.91 -2.42 -22.91
C PHE A 162 -4.94 -1.77 -21.51
N MET A 163 -5.15 -2.56 -20.48
CA MET A 163 -5.10 -2.10 -19.11
C MET A 163 -3.77 -2.57 -18.51
N GLU A 164 -2.82 -1.65 -18.48
CA GLU A 164 -1.45 -1.90 -18.07
C GLU A 164 -1.21 -1.80 -16.56
N SER A 165 -2.17 -1.23 -15.83
CA SER A 165 -2.05 -1.05 -14.37
C SER A 165 -3.41 -1.07 -13.67
N GLY A 166 -3.40 -1.16 -12.34
CA GLY A 166 -4.59 -0.99 -11.52
C GLY A 166 -4.99 0.47 -11.34
N SER A 167 -5.93 0.70 -10.43
CA SER A 167 -6.37 2.05 -10.00
C SER A 167 -5.83 2.38 -8.60
N GLY A 168 -6.01 3.63 -8.16
CA GLY A 168 -5.57 4.09 -6.85
C GLY A 168 -4.04 4.05 -6.72
N SER A 169 -3.55 3.44 -5.64
CA SER A 169 -2.11 3.32 -5.38
C SER A 169 -1.36 2.45 -6.40
N ALA A 170 -2.08 1.61 -7.15
CA ALA A 170 -1.52 0.74 -8.19
C ALA A 170 -1.50 1.40 -9.58
N GLN A 171 -1.95 2.66 -9.70
CA GLN A 171 -1.94 3.38 -10.98
C GLN A 171 -0.51 3.80 -11.34
N VAL A 172 -0.08 3.44 -12.55
CA VAL A 172 1.22 3.78 -13.11
C VAL A 172 1.04 4.71 -14.32
N ASP A 173 1.88 5.71 -14.44
CA ASP A 173 1.96 6.54 -15.64
C ASP A 173 2.78 5.80 -16.70
N THR A 174 2.08 5.23 -17.67
CA THR A 174 2.67 4.46 -18.77
C THR A 174 3.04 5.33 -19.98
N SER A 175 2.78 6.64 -19.93
CA SER A 175 3.05 7.55 -21.06
C SER A 175 4.53 7.68 -21.40
N LYS A 176 5.41 7.19 -20.54
CA LYS A 176 6.88 7.27 -20.68
C LYS A 176 7.54 5.97 -21.15
N TYR A 177 6.75 4.92 -21.45
CA TYR A 177 7.24 3.58 -21.79
C TYR A 177 6.75 3.10 -23.15
#